data_666e6c5ebecc228b4d3ecaa6bc4f3b41
#
_entry.id   666e6c5ebecc228b4d3ecaa6bc4f3b41
#
_cell.length_a   1.000
_cell.length_b   1.000
_cell.length_c   1.000
_cell.angle_alpha   90.00
_cell.angle_beta   90.00
_cell.angle_gamma   90.00
#
_symmetry.space_group_name_H-M   'P 1'
#
loop_
_entity.id
_entity.type
_entity.pdbx_description
1 polymer ?
#
loop_
_entity_poly.entity_id
_entity_poly.type
_entity_poly.pdbx_seq_one_letter_code
_entity_poly.pdbx_strand_id
1 'polypeptide(L)'
;LNIYKSYYTLILGANAVLDYIVDINDDVNTINSVKAQALALRGYFYFNLVNIFGAPYNSDKMALGVPLKLNSGIEESELKRNTVEEVYSQILDDLLEAERLYQSLPTDQQWQANWRTSLPMVQLLLSRVYLYMEQWEKAATYANNVIQNGNFRLLDLKTIDFNPDSPSYINYHSYTNSPEVIWVYGNMNDFTNYVYNASSGKENRPFFRASEELMKSFDET
;
A
#
# COMPACT_ATOMS: atom_id res chain seq x y z
N LEU A 1 -5.30 -20.50 0.51
CA LEU A 1 -4.34 -19.53 -0.05
C LEU A 1 -3.25 -19.28 0.98
N ASN A 2 -2.00 -19.50 0.62
CA ASN A 2 -0.90 -19.23 1.55
C ASN A 2 -0.44 -17.77 1.36
N ILE A 3 -1.06 -16.86 2.09
CA ILE A 3 -0.77 -15.41 2.06
C ILE A 3 0.73 -15.16 2.25
N TYR A 4 1.36 -15.84 3.20
CA TYR A 4 2.79 -15.74 3.48
C TYR A 4 3.63 -15.99 2.22
N LYS A 5 3.41 -17.13 1.56
CA LYS A 5 4.12 -17.51 0.33
C LYS A 5 3.89 -16.47 -0.78
N SER A 6 2.67 -15.97 -0.93
CA SER A 6 2.34 -14.98 -1.97
C SER A 6 3.14 -13.69 -1.78
N TYR A 7 3.20 -13.16 -0.55
CA TYR A 7 3.99 -11.96 -0.29
C TYR A 7 5.49 -12.17 -0.53
N TYR A 8 6.07 -13.31 -0.13
CA TYR A 8 7.49 -13.57 -0.39
C TYR A 8 7.79 -13.76 -1.89
N THR A 9 6.86 -14.26 -2.68
CA THR A 9 7.00 -14.27 -4.15
C THR A 9 7.07 -12.85 -4.72
N LEU A 10 6.25 -11.93 -4.20
CA LEU A 10 6.27 -10.52 -4.61
C LEU A 10 7.54 -9.80 -4.15
N ILE A 11 8.00 -10.08 -2.92
CA ILE A 11 9.28 -9.57 -2.38
C ILE A 11 10.44 -10.06 -3.25
N LEU A 12 10.43 -11.33 -3.66
CA LEU A 12 11.46 -11.87 -4.56
C LEU A 12 11.51 -11.10 -5.89
N GLY A 13 10.35 -10.77 -6.46
CA GLY A 13 10.27 -9.92 -7.65
C GLY A 13 10.87 -8.53 -7.44
N ALA A 14 10.55 -7.87 -6.33
CA ALA A 14 11.12 -6.58 -5.98
C ALA A 14 12.65 -6.65 -5.78
N ASN A 15 13.13 -7.69 -5.09
CA ASN A 15 14.56 -7.93 -4.90
C ASN A 15 15.29 -8.15 -6.23
N ALA A 16 14.71 -8.93 -7.15
CA ALA A 16 15.31 -9.14 -8.46
C ALA A 16 15.49 -7.82 -9.23
N VAL A 17 14.50 -6.92 -9.17
CA VAL A 17 14.66 -5.58 -9.75
C VAL A 17 15.80 -4.83 -9.08
N LEU A 18 15.88 -4.83 -7.75
CA LEU A 18 16.91 -4.09 -7.01
C LEU A 18 18.31 -4.64 -7.23
N ASP A 19 18.45 -5.96 -7.37
CA ASP A 19 19.75 -6.61 -7.60
C ASP A 19 20.30 -6.33 -9.00
N TYR A 20 19.43 -6.34 -10.02
CA TYR A 20 19.88 -6.24 -11.41
C TYR A 20 19.82 -4.82 -12.01
N ILE A 21 19.11 -3.88 -11.37
CA ILE A 21 18.97 -2.52 -11.91
C ILE A 21 20.30 -1.76 -11.92
N VAL A 22 21.26 -2.16 -11.10
CA VAL A 22 22.59 -1.54 -11.01
C VAL A 22 23.44 -1.77 -12.27
N ASP A 23 23.13 -2.83 -13.02
CA ASP A 23 23.83 -3.20 -14.24
C ASP A 23 23.16 -2.64 -15.51
N ILE A 24 22.01 -1.95 -15.35
CA ILE A 24 21.25 -1.39 -16.45
C ILE A 24 21.83 -0.01 -16.82
N ASN A 25 22.15 0.15 -18.09
CA ASN A 25 22.58 1.44 -18.64
C ASN A 25 21.41 2.09 -19.38
N ASP A 26 20.70 2.96 -18.67
CA ASP A 26 19.55 3.71 -19.18
C ASP A 26 19.54 5.13 -18.60
N ASP A 27 18.55 5.95 -18.95
CA ASP A 27 18.34 7.26 -18.36
C ASP A 27 18.20 7.18 -16.84
N VAL A 28 18.88 8.06 -16.13
CA VAL A 28 18.94 8.07 -14.68
C VAL A 28 17.54 8.23 -14.03
N ASN A 29 16.64 8.97 -14.64
CA ASN A 29 15.28 9.14 -14.13
C ASN A 29 14.49 7.85 -14.28
N THR A 30 14.66 7.14 -15.39
CA THR A 30 14.06 5.81 -15.60
C THR A 30 14.55 4.81 -14.55
N ILE A 31 15.88 4.74 -14.33
CA ILE A 31 16.48 3.88 -13.32
C ILE A 31 15.96 4.23 -11.93
N ASN A 32 15.95 5.51 -11.55
CA ASN A 32 15.47 5.96 -10.24
C ASN A 32 13.99 5.66 -10.05
N SER A 33 13.18 5.85 -11.09
CA SER A 33 11.74 5.54 -11.05
C SER A 33 11.48 4.05 -10.80
N VAL A 34 12.18 3.16 -11.53
CA VAL A 34 12.02 1.71 -11.38
C VAL A 34 12.52 1.25 -10.00
N LYS A 35 13.67 1.77 -9.55
CA LYS A 35 14.21 1.48 -8.23
C LYS A 35 13.26 1.92 -7.11
N ALA A 36 12.70 3.14 -7.22
CA ALA A 36 11.73 3.65 -6.25
C ALA A 36 10.48 2.77 -6.17
N GLN A 37 9.96 2.31 -7.32
CA GLN A 37 8.82 1.41 -7.35
C GLN A 37 9.10 0.08 -6.64
N ALA A 38 10.27 -0.53 -6.91
CA ALA A 38 10.65 -1.80 -6.28
C ALA A 38 10.81 -1.67 -4.76
N LEU A 39 11.45 -0.59 -4.28
CA LEU A 39 11.59 -0.29 -2.86
C LEU A 39 10.23 -0.05 -2.20
N ALA A 40 9.38 0.79 -2.79
CA ALA A 40 8.05 1.09 -2.27
C ALA A 40 7.19 -0.19 -2.13
N LEU A 41 7.23 -1.07 -3.12
CA LEU A 41 6.51 -2.34 -3.09
C LEU A 41 7.09 -3.29 -2.03
N ARG A 42 8.42 -3.38 -1.91
CA ARG A 42 9.06 -4.23 -0.90
C ARG A 42 8.69 -3.77 0.51
N GLY A 43 8.79 -2.48 0.79
CA GLY A 43 8.35 -1.88 2.06
C GLY A 43 6.87 -2.15 2.35
N TYR A 44 5.99 -2.00 1.36
CA TYR A 44 4.57 -2.32 1.48
C TYR A 44 4.31 -3.80 1.81
N PHE A 45 5.00 -4.72 1.14
CA PHE A 45 4.82 -6.15 1.38
C PHE A 45 5.30 -6.56 2.77
N TYR A 46 6.45 -6.05 3.22
CA TYR A 46 6.93 -6.29 4.58
C TYR A 46 6.02 -5.66 5.63
N PHE A 47 5.49 -4.48 5.39
CA PHE A 47 4.54 -3.84 6.30
C PHE A 47 3.28 -4.71 6.49
N ASN A 48 2.73 -5.26 5.42
CA ASN A 48 1.60 -6.19 5.53
C ASN A 48 1.98 -7.48 6.26
N LEU A 49 3.12 -8.08 5.91
CA LEU A 49 3.58 -9.32 6.54
C LEU A 49 3.78 -9.17 8.05
N VAL A 50 4.48 -8.12 8.48
CA VAL A 50 4.77 -7.96 9.92
C VAL A 50 3.51 -7.68 10.73
N ASN A 51 2.53 -6.97 10.16
CA ASN A 51 1.27 -6.71 10.83
C ASN A 51 0.32 -7.91 10.86
N ILE A 52 0.47 -8.87 9.93
CA ILE A 52 -0.31 -10.12 9.94
C ILE A 52 0.32 -11.18 10.86
N PHE A 53 1.65 -11.27 10.88
CA PHE A 53 2.37 -12.39 11.49
C PHE A 53 3.26 -12.01 12.69
N GLY A 54 3.46 -10.73 12.96
CA GLY A 54 4.20 -10.19 14.10
C GLY A 54 3.30 -9.65 15.21
N ALA A 55 3.91 -9.24 16.31
CA ALA A 55 3.23 -8.47 17.35
C ALA A 55 3.04 -7.01 16.91
N PRO A 56 2.07 -6.27 17.47
CA PRO A 56 1.99 -4.83 17.28
C PRO A 56 3.30 -4.14 17.72
N TYR A 57 3.77 -3.17 16.93
CA TYR A 57 5.09 -2.57 17.11
C TYR A 57 5.39 -2.10 18.54
N ASN A 58 4.45 -1.40 19.17
CA ASN A 58 4.65 -0.84 20.51
C ASN A 58 4.32 -1.80 21.66
N SER A 59 3.77 -2.99 21.37
CA SER A 59 3.53 -3.99 22.42
C SER A 59 4.81 -4.77 22.75
N ASP A 60 5.57 -5.19 21.76
CA ASP A 60 6.86 -5.86 21.92
C ASP A 60 7.70 -5.76 20.64
N LYS A 61 8.60 -4.81 20.60
CA LYS A 61 9.50 -4.58 19.47
C LYS A 61 10.49 -5.73 19.24
N MET A 62 10.84 -6.45 20.30
CA MET A 62 11.77 -7.57 20.27
C MET A 62 11.10 -8.89 19.95
N ALA A 63 9.75 -8.93 19.90
CA ALA A 63 9.02 -10.10 19.44
C ALA A 63 9.44 -10.49 18.02
N LEU A 64 9.33 -11.78 17.70
CA LEU A 64 9.64 -12.26 16.36
C LEU A 64 8.61 -11.77 15.35
N GLY A 65 9.09 -11.00 14.40
CA GLY A 65 8.37 -10.54 13.21
C GLY A 65 8.40 -11.58 12.08
N VAL A 66 8.97 -11.23 10.93
CA VAL A 66 9.10 -12.08 9.74
C VAL A 66 10.55 -12.09 9.27
N PRO A 67 11.02 -13.11 8.54
CA PRO A 67 12.33 -13.12 7.93
C PRO A 67 12.51 -11.99 6.92
N LEU A 68 13.64 -11.29 6.98
CA LEU A 68 14.05 -10.33 5.97
C LEU A 68 14.86 -11.04 4.88
N LYS A 69 14.33 -11.12 3.67
CA LYS A 69 14.99 -11.56 2.45
C LYS A 69 15.18 -10.34 1.56
N LEU A 70 16.42 -9.84 1.46
CA LEU A 70 16.72 -8.55 0.84
C LEU A 70 17.44 -8.66 -0.52
N ASN A 71 17.63 -9.86 -1.02
CA ASN A 71 18.21 -10.16 -2.32
C ASN A 71 17.41 -11.26 -3.05
N SER A 72 17.62 -11.44 -4.33
CA SER A 72 16.94 -12.46 -5.14
C SER A 72 17.67 -13.80 -5.18
N GLY A 73 18.88 -13.89 -4.60
CA GLY A 73 19.69 -15.12 -4.59
C GLY A 73 19.06 -16.24 -3.77
N ILE A 74 19.53 -17.45 -4.00
CA ILE A 74 19.13 -18.63 -3.22
C ILE A 74 19.96 -18.64 -1.93
N GLU A 75 19.29 -18.72 -0.78
CA GLU A 75 19.95 -18.88 0.50
C GLU A 75 20.20 -20.38 0.75
N GLU A 76 21.42 -20.72 1.14
CA GLU A 76 21.78 -22.11 1.49
C GLU A 76 21.28 -22.51 2.90
N SER A 77 20.95 -21.53 3.73
CA SER A 77 20.44 -21.74 5.09
C SER A 77 19.03 -21.22 5.26
N GLU A 78 18.30 -21.78 6.21
CA GLU A 78 16.98 -21.27 6.58
C GLU A 78 17.05 -19.84 7.13
N LEU A 79 16.23 -18.97 6.59
CA LEU A 79 16.10 -17.61 7.06
C LEU A 79 15.41 -17.60 8.44
N LYS A 80 16.05 -17.00 9.42
CA LYS A 80 15.47 -16.79 10.75
C LYS A 80 14.51 -15.60 10.73
N ARG A 81 13.52 -15.64 11.60
CA ARG A 81 12.63 -14.50 11.80
C ARG A 81 13.42 -13.36 12.46
N ASN A 82 13.31 -12.18 11.88
CA ASN A 82 13.80 -10.94 12.45
C ASN A 82 12.83 -10.43 13.53
N THR A 83 13.28 -9.53 14.39
CA THR A 83 12.39 -8.85 15.34
C THR A 83 11.45 -7.91 14.61
N VAL A 84 10.35 -7.56 15.27
CA VAL A 84 9.40 -6.55 14.75
C VAL A 84 10.13 -5.23 14.48
N GLU A 85 11.04 -4.81 15.38
CA GLU A 85 11.82 -3.58 15.22
C GLU A 85 12.72 -3.62 13.98
N GLU A 86 13.44 -4.72 13.73
CA GLU A 86 14.28 -4.89 12.55
C GLU A 86 13.47 -4.83 11.26
N VAL A 87 12.28 -5.45 11.25
CA VAL A 87 11.41 -5.42 10.07
C VAL A 87 10.87 -4.01 9.82
N TYR A 88 10.44 -3.28 10.85
CA TYR A 88 9.99 -1.90 10.70
C TYR A 88 11.12 -0.95 10.28
N SER A 89 12.35 -1.19 10.76
CA SER A 89 13.53 -0.44 10.31
C SER A 89 13.73 -0.63 8.81
N GLN A 90 13.69 -1.87 8.32
CA GLN A 90 13.84 -2.15 6.89
C GLN A 90 12.70 -1.54 6.06
N ILE A 91 11.47 -1.57 6.56
CA ILE A 91 10.33 -0.91 5.90
C ILE A 91 10.59 0.60 5.74
N LEU A 92 11.07 1.25 6.80
CA LEU A 92 11.39 2.67 6.75
C LEU A 92 12.56 2.95 5.81
N ASP A 93 13.62 2.15 5.82
CA ASP A 93 14.76 2.31 4.92
C ASP A 93 14.31 2.23 3.45
N ASP A 94 13.48 1.25 3.11
CA ASP A 94 12.95 1.09 1.76
C ASP A 94 12.06 2.28 1.35
N LEU A 95 11.15 2.71 2.21
CA LEU A 95 10.20 3.76 1.89
C LEU A 95 10.83 5.15 1.84
N LEU A 96 11.77 5.45 2.74
CA LEU A 96 12.49 6.73 2.75
C LEU A 96 13.42 6.85 1.54
N GLU A 97 14.08 5.77 1.13
CA GLU A 97 14.88 5.78 -0.09
C GLU A 97 13.98 5.87 -1.34
N ALA A 98 12.82 5.20 -1.36
CA ALA A 98 11.85 5.35 -2.42
C ALA A 98 11.35 6.81 -2.53
N GLU A 99 11.04 7.46 -1.41
CA GLU A 99 10.66 8.87 -1.37
C GLU A 99 11.76 9.76 -1.94
N ARG A 100 12.99 9.59 -1.50
CA ARG A 100 14.15 10.34 -1.97
C ARG A 100 14.35 10.22 -3.49
N LEU A 101 14.21 9.00 -4.01
CA LEU A 101 14.33 8.73 -5.45
C LEU A 101 13.20 9.40 -6.23
N TYR A 102 11.94 9.31 -5.77
CA TYR A 102 10.83 10.01 -6.41
C TYR A 102 11.01 11.52 -6.39
N GLN A 103 11.48 12.10 -5.29
CA GLN A 103 11.74 13.54 -5.18
C GLN A 103 12.86 14.01 -6.11
N SER A 104 13.78 13.12 -6.51
CA SER A 104 14.82 13.43 -7.49
C SER A 104 14.33 13.47 -8.94
N LEU A 105 13.13 12.94 -9.22
CA LEU A 105 12.55 12.95 -10.55
C LEU A 105 11.95 14.32 -10.91
N PRO A 106 11.81 14.64 -12.20
CA PRO A 106 11.00 15.76 -12.65
C PRO A 106 9.58 15.69 -12.06
N THR A 107 8.99 16.85 -11.75
CA THR A 107 7.71 16.93 -11.02
C THR A 107 6.57 16.18 -11.72
N ASP A 108 6.54 16.18 -13.04
CA ASP A 108 5.58 15.45 -13.86
C ASP A 108 5.75 13.91 -13.81
N GLN A 109 6.90 13.43 -13.34
CA GLN A 109 7.21 12.01 -13.15
C GLN A 109 7.08 11.54 -11.70
N GLN A 110 6.97 12.45 -10.75
CA GLN A 110 6.80 12.11 -9.33
C GLN A 110 5.42 11.51 -9.04
N TRP A 111 4.45 11.82 -9.88
CA TRP A 111 3.09 11.35 -9.80
C TRP A 111 2.70 10.56 -11.04
N GLN A 112 2.44 9.28 -10.87
CA GLN A 112 2.09 8.38 -11.95
C GLN A 112 0.65 7.89 -11.81
N ALA A 113 0.18 7.22 -12.87
CA ALA A 113 -1.12 6.57 -12.87
C ALA A 113 -1.28 5.64 -11.64
N ASN A 114 -2.44 5.60 -11.10
CA ASN A 114 -2.82 5.05 -9.78
C ASN A 114 -2.52 3.55 -9.59
N TRP A 115 -2.21 2.81 -10.63
CA TRP A 115 -1.78 1.40 -10.57
C TRP A 115 -0.26 1.24 -10.42
N ARG A 116 0.50 2.34 -10.51
CA ARG A 116 1.94 2.37 -10.20
C ARG A 116 2.16 3.05 -8.86
N THR A 117 3.21 2.67 -8.16
CA THR A 117 3.63 3.41 -6.97
C THR A 117 4.14 4.79 -7.40
N SER A 118 3.96 5.77 -6.52
CA SER A 118 4.28 7.18 -6.78
C SER A 118 4.67 7.88 -5.48
N LEU A 119 5.19 9.09 -5.56
CA LEU A 119 5.56 9.87 -4.37
C LEU A 119 4.39 10.01 -3.37
N PRO A 120 3.16 10.40 -3.77
CA PRO A 120 2.05 10.46 -2.82
C PRO A 120 1.70 9.12 -2.17
N MET A 121 1.79 8.01 -2.93
CA MET A 121 1.57 6.67 -2.37
C MET A 121 2.61 6.34 -1.29
N VAL A 122 3.89 6.60 -1.55
CA VAL A 122 4.96 6.36 -0.57
C VAL A 122 4.77 7.22 0.67
N GLN A 123 4.44 8.50 0.52
CA GLN A 123 4.17 9.41 1.63
C GLN A 123 2.94 8.98 2.45
N LEU A 124 1.88 8.52 1.80
CA LEU A 124 0.72 7.96 2.49
C LEU A 124 1.09 6.69 3.27
N LEU A 125 1.93 5.82 2.69
CA LEU A 125 2.39 4.61 3.36
C LEU A 125 3.30 4.94 4.55
N LEU A 126 4.22 5.91 4.41
CA LEU A 126 5.05 6.40 5.51
C LEU A 126 4.19 6.97 6.65
N SER A 127 3.16 7.77 6.33
CA SER A 127 2.20 8.23 7.33
C SER A 127 1.59 7.06 8.10
N ARG A 128 1.16 6.01 7.41
CA ARG A 128 0.57 4.80 8.02
C ARG A 128 1.59 4.02 8.86
N VAL A 129 2.82 3.84 8.37
CA VAL A 129 3.88 3.16 9.12
C VAL A 129 4.18 3.91 10.42
N TYR A 130 4.36 5.23 10.35
CA TYR A 130 4.59 6.04 11.55
C TYR A 130 3.39 6.07 12.51
N LEU A 131 2.17 5.99 11.99
CA LEU A 131 0.95 5.85 12.80
C LEU A 131 0.97 4.55 13.61
N TYR A 132 1.34 3.42 12.98
CA TYR A 132 1.47 2.12 13.64
C TYR A 132 2.62 2.08 14.66
N MET A 133 3.63 2.92 14.46
CA MET A 133 4.74 3.11 15.41
C MET A 133 4.41 4.11 16.53
N GLU A 134 3.20 4.69 16.54
CA GLU A 134 2.78 5.78 17.45
C GLU A 134 3.67 7.04 17.39
N GLN A 135 4.32 7.25 16.23
CA GLN A 135 5.08 8.47 15.95
C GLN A 135 4.15 9.53 15.33
N TRP A 136 3.25 10.05 16.12
CA TRP A 136 2.12 10.88 15.71
C TRP A 136 2.51 12.10 14.89
N GLU A 137 3.57 12.80 15.29
CA GLU A 137 4.05 14.00 14.59
C GLU A 137 4.54 13.68 13.17
N LYS A 138 5.28 12.60 13.01
CA LYS A 138 5.74 12.15 11.68
C LYS A 138 4.57 11.67 10.84
N ALA A 139 3.66 10.90 11.43
CA ALA A 139 2.46 10.44 10.75
C ALA A 139 1.64 11.62 10.22
N ALA A 140 1.42 12.64 11.05
CA ALA A 140 0.72 13.87 10.66
C ALA A 140 1.47 14.66 9.58
N THR A 141 2.79 14.76 9.67
CA THR A 141 3.63 15.43 8.66
C THR A 141 3.48 14.78 7.30
N TYR A 142 3.62 13.46 7.22
CA TYR A 142 3.49 12.74 5.95
C TYR A 142 2.06 12.77 5.39
N ALA A 143 1.04 12.68 6.24
CA ALA A 143 -0.36 12.86 5.82
C ALA A 143 -0.57 14.26 5.23
N ASN A 144 -0.03 15.30 5.89
CA ASN A 144 -0.15 16.67 5.41
C ASN A 144 0.60 16.89 4.08
N ASN A 145 1.74 16.24 3.87
CA ASN A 145 2.44 16.28 2.58
C ASN A 145 1.56 15.79 1.43
N VAL A 146 0.81 14.70 1.65
CA VAL A 146 -0.13 14.19 0.64
C VAL A 146 -1.27 15.18 0.39
N ILE A 147 -1.82 15.79 1.45
CA ILE A 147 -2.93 16.75 1.35
C ILE A 147 -2.50 18.03 0.61
N GLN A 148 -1.31 18.55 0.92
CA GLN A 148 -0.85 19.84 0.37
C GLN A 148 -0.26 19.72 -1.03
N ASN A 149 0.44 18.63 -1.34
CA ASN A 149 1.19 18.46 -2.57
C ASN A 149 0.50 17.53 -3.58
N GLY A 150 -0.50 16.78 -3.14
CA GLY A 150 -1.29 15.90 -4.00
C GLY A 150 -2.47 16.64 -4.63
N ASN A 151 -2.86 16.21 -5.82
CA ASN A 151 -4.11 16.66 -6.45
C ASN A 151 -5.33 15.89 -5.91
N PHE A 152 -5.25 15.42 -4.67
CA PHE A 152 -6.29 14.64 -4.02
C PHE A 152 -7.21 15.54 -3.21
N ARG A 153 -8.48 15.22 -3.22
CA ARG A 153 -9.50 15.92 -2.43
C ARG A 153 -10.59 14.94 -2.01
N LEU A 154 -11.22 15.25 -0.89
CA LEU A 154 -12.41 14.52 -0.48
C LEU A 154 -13.52 14.70 -1.49
N LEU A 155 -14.21 13.62 -1.80
CA LEU A 155 -15.36 13.63 -2.67
C LEU A 155 -16.58 14.14 -1.89
N ASP A 156 -17.19 15.20 -2.36
CA ASP A 156 -18.46 15.69 -1.77
C ASP A 156 -19.60 14.75 -2.21
N LEU A 157 -20.03 13.89 -1.29
CA LEU A 157 -21.10 12.91 -1.54
C LEU A 157 -22.43 13.56 -1.92
N LYS A 158 -22.66 14.84 -1.59
CA LYS A 158 -23.86 15.57 -2.00
C LYS A 158 -23.88 15.89 -3.50
N THR A 159 -22.71 15.87 -4.14
CA THR A 159 -22.57 16.17 -5.58
C THR A 159 -22.54 14.91 -6.45
N ILE A 160 -22.60 13.72 -5.84
CA ILE A 160 -22.54 12.45 -6.59
C ILE A 160 -23.90 12.16 -7.19
N ASP A 161 -23.90 11.93 -8.49
CA ASP A 161 -25.03 11.29 -9.15
C ASP A 161 -24.89 9.77 -9.05
N PHE A 162 -25.80 9.16 -8.29
CA PHE A 162 -25.83 7.69 -8.11
C PHE A 162 -26.54 6.96 -9.25
N ASN A 163 -27.04 7.66 -10.25
CA ASN A 163 -27.62 7.01 -11.43
C ASN A 163 -26.52 6.55 -12.40
N PRO A 164 -26.31 5.23 -12.59
CA PRO A 164 -25.26 4.71 -13.48
C PRO A 164 -25.41 5.15 -14.95
N ASP A 165 -26.61 5.52 -15.37
CA ASP A 165 -26.90 5.98 -16.72
C ASP A 165 -26.65 7.48 -16.91
N SER A 166 -26.32 8.20 -15.85
CA SER A 166 -26.04 9.64 -15.90
C SER A 166 -24.61 9.91 -16.39
N PRO A 167 -24.41 10.91 -17.27
CA PRO A 167 -23.09 11.37 -17.65
C PRO A 167 -22.23 11.90 -16.47
N SER A 168 -22.88 12.31 -15.38
CA SER A 168 -22.23 12.79 -14.16
C SER A 168 -22.02 11.69 -13.10
N TYR A 169 -22.34 10.44 -13.41
CA TYR A 169 -22.10 9.31 -12.52
C TYR A 169 -20.60 9.17 -12.22
N ILE A 170 -20.26 9.23 -10.94
CA ILE A 170 -18.90 9.01 -10.46
C ILE A 170 -18.85 7.66 -9.73
N ASN A 171 -18.17 6.70 -10.34
CA ASN A 171 -17.80 5.49 -9.64
C ASN A 171 -16.65 5.81 -8.68
N TYR A 172 -16.95 6.02 -7.41
CA TYR A 172 -15.95 6.36 -6.38
C TYR A 172 -14.90 5.26 -6.17
N HIS A 173 -15.15 4.04 -6.62
CA HIS A 173 -14.15 2.97 -6.65
C HIS A 173 -13.25 3.04 -7.90
N SER A 174 -13.60 3.85 -8.88
CA SER A 174 -12.81 3.98 -10.10
C SER A 174 -11.56 4.82 -9.82
N TYR A 175 -10.40 4.24 -10.04
CA TYR A 175 -9.13 4.97 -9.98
C TYR A 175 -9.06 6.12 -11.00
N THR A 176 -9.86 6.09 -12.05
CA THR A 176 -9.87 7.12 -13.09
C THR A 176 -10.71 8.33 -12.74
N ASN A 177 -11.76 8.17 -11.94
CA ASN A 177 -12.78 9.19 -11.73
C ASN A 177 -12.87 9.66 -10.27
N SER A 178 -12.32 8.91 -9.32
CA SER A 178 -12.36 9.31 -7.92
C SER A 178 -11.18 10.22 -7.56
N PRO A 179 -11.45 11.44 -7.04
CA PRO A 179 -10.41 12.34 -6.58
C PRO A 179 -9.72 11.88 -5.28
N GLU A 180 -10.21 10.84 -4.63
CA GLU A 180 -9.66 10.30 -3.38
C GLU A 180 -8.65 9.17 -3.62
N VAL A 181 -8.64 8.57 -4.83
CA VAL A 181 -7.82 7.39 -5.11
C VAL A 181 -6.38 7.79 -5.38
N ILE A 182 -5.50 7.46 -4.45
CA ILE A 182 -4.05 7.69 -4.55
C ILE A 182 -3.37 6.52 -5.25
N TRP A 183 -3.73 5.29 -4.86
CA TRP A 183 -3.13 4.08 -5.40
C TRP A 183 -4.09 2.90 -5.29
N VAL A 184 -4.09 2.06 -6.33
CA VAL A 184 -4.90 0.85 -6.41
C VAL A 184 -3.97 -0.35 -6.53
N TYR A 185 -4.13 -1.28 -5.60
CA TYR A 185 -3.42 -2.56 -5.61
C TYR A 185 -4.43 -3.72 -5.63
N GLY A 186 -4.27 -4.60 -6.59
CA GLY A 186 -5.16 -5.74 -6.79
C GLY A 186 -5.66 -5.83 -8.24
N ASN A 187 -6.44 -6.84 -8.53
CA ASN A 187 -7.10 -6.97 -9.82
C ASN A 187 -8.63 -6.95 -9.67
N MET A 188 -9.32 -6.56 -10.75
CA MET A 188 -10.80 -6.48 -10.78
C MET A 188 -11.47 -7.82 -10.45
N ASN A 189 -10.83 -8.95 -10.75
CA ASN A 189 -11.40 -10.27 -10.44
C ASN A 189 -11.45 -10.53 -8.93
N ASP A 190 -10.47 -10.04 -8.18
CA ASP A 190 -10.46 -10.18 -6.72
C ASP A 190 -11.59 -9.36 -6.11
N PHE A 191 -11.78 -8.14 -6.56
CA PHE A 191 -12.88 -7.27 -6.14
C PHE A 191 -14.26 -7.87 -6.55
N THR A 192 -14.40 -8.32 -7.79
CA THR A 192 -15.62 -8.93 -8.31
C THR A 192 -15.96 -10.20 -7.53
N ASN A 193 -14.97 -11.03 -7.21
CA ASN A 193 -15.18 -12.24 -6.42
C ASN A 193 -15.61 -11.96 -4.99
N TYR A 194 -15.14 -10.88 -4.37
CA TYR A 194 -15.55 -10.50 -3.02
C TYR A 194 -16.92 -9.83 -2.98
N VAL A 195 -17.14 -8.84 -3.82
CA VAL A 195 -18.37 -8.02 -3.79
C VAL A 195 -19.53 -8.68 -4.55
N TYR A 196 -19.28 -9.16 -5.75
CA TYR A 196 -20.34 -9.73 -6.60
C TYR A 196 -20.84 -11.08 -6.08
N ASN A 197 -19.95 -11.91 -5.56
CA ASN A 197 -20.34 -13.19 -4.97
C ASN A 197 -21.02 -13.03 -3.62
N ALA A 198 -20.79 -11.93 -2.90
CA ALA A 198 -21.52 -11.62 -1.68
C ALA A 198 -22.96 -11.15 -1.97
N SER A 199 -23.20 -10.51 -3.11
CA SER A 199 -24.52 -9.97 -3.51
C SER A 199 -25.39 -10.93 -4.33
N SER A 200 -24.82 -12.00 -4.91
CA SER A 200 -25.53 -12.86 -5.88
C SER A 200 -26.42 -13.96 -5.28
N GLY A 201 -26.74 -13.91 -3.98
CA GLY A 201 -27.77 -14.77 -3.36
C GLY A 201 -27.55 -16.28 -3.48
N LYS A 202 -26.36 -16.76 -3.78
CA LYS A 202 -26.06 -18.19 -3.76
C LYS A 202 -25.98 -18.70 -2.33
N GLU A 203 -26.85 -19.63 -2.02
CA GLU A 203 -27.27 -20.15 -0.72
C GLU A 203 -26.23 -20.67 0.26
N ASN A 204 -24.99 -20.27 0.27
CA ASN A 204 -24.02 -20.73 1.28
C ASN A 204 -22.86 -19.76 1.52
N ARG A 205 -23.05 -18.43 1.34
CA ARG A 205 -22.02 -17.45 1.67
C ARG A 205 -22.50 -16.48 2.75
N PRO A 206 -21.66 -16.19 3.76
CA PRO A 206 -22.04 -15.22 4.78
C PRO A 206 -22.21 -13.85 4.12
N PHE A 207 -23.41 -13.27 4.26
CA PHE A 207 -23.63 -11.87 3.92
C PHE A 207 -22.90 -11.00 4.94
N PHE A 208 -21.96 -10.17 4.46
CA PHE A 208 -21.41 -9.11 5.28
C PHE A 208 -22.44 -7.99 5.39
N ARG A 209 -22.82 -7.66 6.60
CA ARG A 209 -23.64 -6.48 6.90
C ARG A 209 -23.00 -5.74 8.07
N ALA A 210 -23.28 -4.46 8.18
CA ALA A 210 -22.88 -3.67 9.34
C ALA A 210 -23.39 -4.33 10.62
N SER A 211 -22.54 -4.36 11.67
CA SER A 211 -22.98 -4.85 12.98
C SER A 211 -24.05 -3.92 13.56
N GLU A 212 -24.89 -4.45 14.47
CA GLU A 212 -25.89 -3.62 15.14
C GLU A 212 -25.25 -2.47 15.93
N GLU A 213 -24.05 -2.67 16.48
CA GLU A 213 -23.29 -1.64 17.18
C GLU A 213 -22.85 -0.54 16.22
N LEU A 214 -22.34 -0.90 15.03
CA LEU A 214 -22.00 0.08 14.01
C LEU A 214 -23.24 0.84 13.54
N MET A 215 -24.37 0.15 13.30
CA MET A 215 -25.61 0.82 12.89
C MET A 215 -26.12 1.79 13.95
N LYS A 216 -25.97 1.47 15.24
CA LYS A 216 -26.35 2.35 16.35
C LYS A 216 -25.41 3.54 16.55
N SER A 217 -24.20 3.53 15.94
CA SER A 217 -23.25 4.65 16.01
C SER A 217 -23.57 5.78 15.04
N PHE A 218 -24.48 5.55 14.08
CA PHE A 218 -25.00 6.61 13.23
C PHE A 218 -26.22 7.23 13.91
N ASP A 219 -26.17 8.52 14.17
CA ASP A 219 -27.32 9.26 14.68
C ASP A 219 -28.49 9.14 13.69
N GLU A 220 -29.64 8.78 14.23
CA GLU A 220 -30.90 8.84 13.49
C GLU A 220 -31.25 10.34 13.33
N THR A 221 -30.77 10.95 12.24
CA THR A 221 -31.17 12.31 11.84
C THR A 221 -32.17 12.24 10.70
#